data_b19c409038c21913a8f6c1c93ae1009f
#
_entry.id   b19c409038c21913a8f6c1c93ae1009f
#
_cell.length_a   1.000
_cell.length_b   1.000
_cell.length_c   1.000
_cell.angle_alpha   90.00
_cell.angle_beta   90.00
_cell.angle_gamma   90.00
#
_symmetry.space_group_name_H-M   'P 1'
#
loop_
_entity.id
_entity.type
_entity.pdbx_description
1 polymer ?
#
loop_
_entity_poly.entity_id
_entity_poly.type
_entity_poly.pdbx_seq_one_letter_code
_entity_poly.pdbx_strand_id
1 'polypeptide(L)'
;MKKIYNILLLLVTLGMLWSCKEDDQVILQQPESFVLNVPKYASGIYDLQNIETIEFTTSQPEYGFTAVANYSVEISLNQDFSNSVALPGSYTSAKFNIQAIDLALVLMGLHGVELEEDYPTDPHPLYVRLTSVLNSKNDGEVKSNIITLPQVKGYFALDPVVMPENMYIIGNVAGDWSWDNATVMIPVWGTPGKFWAMQYLGQTDDGGNAEIKFNYTKAWDDNEFGFEGTAINENGGTADVGSSDSGGNIGIGNPGWYIVVVTTTIEGRSYEYAVDFFPPHVHLQGETASGNWGTTDPAYRFAIPELSLGADAEFVSPPFTNNGEIRVSIQLEGHEWWHTEFIVLDGVFVPRGDGDDQDRVTGAAGKRLHINFTEGTGKIQ
;
A
#
# COMPACT_ATOMS: atom_id res chain seq x y z
N MET A 1 27.41 -57.72 71.91
CA MET A 1 27.63 -57.33 70.46
C MET A 1 26.34 -56.83 69.81
N LYS A 2 25.19 -57.50 69.88
CA LYS A 2 23.92 -57.07 69.22
C LYS A 2 23.41 -55.69 69.65
N LYS A 3 23.61 -55.22 70.90
CA LYS A 3 23.19 -53.88 71.39
C LYS A 3 24.01 -52.75 70.79
N ILE A 4 25.30 -52.96 70.51
CA ILE A 4 26.21 -51.97 69.96
C ILE A 4 25.88 -51.77 68.48
N TYR A 5 25.52 -52.86 67.73
CA TYR A 5 25.11 -52.78 66.32
C TYR A 5 23.82 -51.97 66.11
N ASN A 6 22.86 -52.16 67.05
CA ASN A 6 21.60 -51.42 66.97
C ASN A 6 21.78 -49.93 67.29
N ILE A 7 22.72 -49.55 68.18
CA ILE A 7 23.03 -48.14 68.49
C ILE A 7 23.79 -47.50 67.32
N LEU A 8 24.71 -48.25 66.67
CA LEU A 8 25.45 -47.77 65.51
C LEU A 8 24.49 -47.57 64.26
N LEU A 9 23.54 -48.49 64.13
CA LEU A 9 22.54 -48.42 63.01
C LEU A 9 21.60 -47.21 63.28
N LEU A 10 21.21 -46.93 64.51
CA LEU A 10 20.36 -45.82 64.90
C LEU A 10 21.07 -44.48 64.68
N LEU A 11 22.39 -44.38 64.97
CA LEU A 11 23.19 -43.17 64.74
C LEU A 11 23.41 -42.89 63.22
N VAL A 12 23.54 -43.92 62.39
CA VAL A 12 23.68 -43.77 60.93
C VAL A 12 22.35 -43.37 60.31
N THR A 13 21.22 -43.88 60.79
CA THR A 13 19.90 -43.44 60.30
C THR A 13 19.53 -42.02 60.76
N LEU A 14 19.96 -41.56 61.92
CA LEU A 14 19.77 -40.17 62.39
C LEU A 14 20.67 -39.17 61.59
N GLY A 15 21.83 -39.61 61.13
CA GLY A 15 22.73 -38.77 60.33
C GLY A 15 22.25 -38.56 58.90
N MET A 16 21.40 -39.43 58.34
CA MET A 16 20.82 -39.30 57.01
C MET A 16 19.61 -38.37 56.95
N LEU A 17 19.03 -37.97 58.07
CA LEU A 17 17.89 -37.05 58.13
C LEU A 17 18.28 -35.56 58.16
N TRP A 18 19.55 -35.24 58.23
CA TRP A 18 20.02 -33.84 58.19
C TRP A 18 20.65 -33.41 56.87
N SER A 19 20.44 -34.17 55.81
CA SER A 19 20.82 -33.76 54.46
C SER A 19 19.62 -33.26 53.65
N CYS A 20 18.71 -32.53 54.26
CA CYS A 20 17.92 -31.57 53.52
C CYS A 20 18.83 -30.35 53.29
N LYS A 21 19.49 -30.30 52.11
CA LYS A 21 19.80 -29.00 51.55
C LYS A 21 18.47 -28.29 51.43
N GLU A 22 18.28 -27.19 52.12
CA GLU A 22 17.32 -26.18 51.71
C GLU A 22 17.64 -25.92 50.25
N ASP A 23 16.77 -26.33 49.33
CA ASP A 23 16.79 -25.77 48.02
C ASP A 23 16.59 -24.26 48.25
N ASP A 24 17.65 -23.48 48.06
CA ASP A 24 17.56 -22.03 48.03
C ASP A 24 16.57 -21.70 46.91
N GLN A 25 15.31 -21.47 47.30
CA GLN A 25 14.30 -21.03 46.37
C GLN A 25 14.76 -19.70 45.82
N VAL A 26 15.08 -19.67 44.54
CA VAL A 26 15.43 -18.46 43.83
C VAL A 26 14.17 -17.58 43.80
N ILE A 27 14.14 -16.57 44.63
CA ILE A 27 13.03 -15.64 44.75
C ILE A 27 13.35 -14.42 43.91
N LEU A 28 12.46 -14.06 43.01
CA LEU A 28 12.55 -12.83 42.24
C LEU A 28 12.55 -11.64 43.23
N GLN A 29 13.62 -10.88 43.23
CA GLN A 29 13.70 -9.58 43.87
C GLN A 29 13.35 -8.49 42.84
N GLN A 30 12.38 -7.65 43.22
CA GLN A 30 12.03 -6.52 42.35
C GLN A 30 13.17 -5.49 42.34
N PRO A 31 13.82 -5.22 41.21
CA PRO A 31 14.87 -4.21 41.15
C PRO A 31 14.30 -2.81 41.40
N GLU A 32 15.05 -1.97 42.12
CA GLU A 32 14.66 -0.58 42.32
C GLU A 32 15.04 0.32 41.16
N SER A 33 16.17 0.07 40.53
CA SER A 33 16.69 0.85 39.38
C SER A 33 17.84 0.12 38.69
N PHE A 34 18.22 0.61 37.52
CA PHE A 34 19.46 0.29 36.83
C PHE A 34 19.92 1.51 36.00
N VAL A 35 21.15 1.50 35.51
CA VAL A 35 21.77 2.68 34.91
C VAL A 35 21.87 2.53 33.40
N LEU A 36 21.23 3.41 32.65
CA LEU A 36 21.55 3.67 31.26
C LEU A 36 22.70 4.69 31.19
N ASN A 37 23.81 4.32 30.58
CA ASN A 37 24.96 5.20 30.43
C ASN A 37 24.76 6.18 29.28
N VAL A 38 25.26 7.39 29.44
CA VAL A 38 25.31 8.38 28.37
C VAL A 38 26.27 7.89 27.27
N PRO A 39 25.85 7.83 26.01
CA PRO A 39 26.70 7.41 24.91
C PRO A 39 27.96 8.26 24.76
N LYS A 40 29.04 7.66 24.29
CA LYS A 40 30.38 8.27 24.23
C LYS A 40 30.43 9.62 23.50
N TYR A 41 29.60 9.81 22.50
CA TYR A 41 29.59 11.01 21.64
C TYR A 41 28.40 11.93 21.89
N ALA A 42 27.74 11.80 23.05
CA ALA A 42 26.52 12.56 23.35
C ALA A 42 26.70 14.10 23.40
N SER A 43 27.94 14.61 23.52
CA SER A 43 28.23 16.03 23.44
C SER A 43 28.30 16.58 22.01
N GLY A 44 28.30 15.71 21.01
CA GLY A 44 28.27 16.07 19.60
C GLY A 44 26.87 16.04 19.02
N ILE A 45 26.77 16.27 17.71
CA ILE A 45 25.51 16.13 16.96
C ILE A 45 25.40 14.69 16.47
N TYR A 46 24.30 14.02 16.80
CA TYR A 46 23.89 12.78 16.15
C TYR A 46 23.07 13.11 14.90
N ASP A 47 23.72 13.16 13.75
CA ASP A 47 23.07 13.34 12.46
C ASP A 47 22.60 11.96 11.96
N LEU A 48 21.33 11.64 12.18
CA LEU A 48 20.76 10.31 11.94
C LEU A 48 20.81 9.90 10.47
N GLN A 49 20.86 10.86 9.55
CA GLN A 49 20.99 10.58 8.11
C GLN A 49 22.38 10.07 7.73
N ASN A 50 23.40 10.45 8.50
CA ASN A 50 24.82 10.19 8.18
C ASN A 50 25.48 9.16 9.09
N ILE A 51 24.72 8.52 10.00
CA ILE A 51 25.19 7.43 10.86
C ILE A 51 24.30 6.20 10.66
N GLU A 52 24.86 5.02 10.88
CA GLU A 52 24.11 3.77 10.78
C GLU A 52 23.47 3.40 12.14
N THR A 53 24.22 3.52 13.22
CA THR A 53 23.79 3.11 14.55
C THR A 53 24.28 4.05 15.65
N ILE A 54 23.59 4.00 16.81
CA ILE A 54 24.04 4.59 18.07
C ILE A 54 24.22 3.47 19.09
N GLU A 55 25.44 3.36 19.65
CA GLU A 55 25.79 2.38 20.67
C GLU A 55 25.32 2.85 22.04
N PHE A 56 24.58 2.01 22.74
CA PHE A 56 24.17 2.19 24.12
C PHE A 56 24.75 1.12 25.03
N THR A 57 25.01 1.51 26.27
CA THR A 57 25.42 0.57 27.32
C THR A 57 24.61 0.79 28.60
N THR A 58 24.35 -0.28 29.35
CA THR A 58 23.55 -0.24 30.56
C THR A 58 24.13 -1.14 31.65
N SER A 59 23.86 -0.88 32.89
CA SER A 59 24.04 -1.87 33.93
C SER A 59 22.92 -2.90 33.90
N GLN A 60 23.17 -4.08 34.45
CA GLN A 60 22.12 -5.08 34.58
C GLN A 60 21.29 -4.81 35.86
N PRO A 61 19.94 -4.89 35.80
CA PRO A 61 19.13 -4.84 37.01
C PRO A 61 19.38 -6.03 37.95
N GLU A 62 19.30 -5.79 39.25
CA GLU A 62 19.52 -6.77 40.31
C GLU A 62 18.23 -7.53 40.64
N TYR A 63 18.05 -8.73 40.03
CA TYR A 63 16.86 -9.57 40.26
C TYR A 63 16.99 -10.58 41.40
N GLY A 64 18.11 -10.54 42.16
CA GLY A 64 18.41 -11.52 43.23
C GLY A 64 19.01 -12.83 42.72
N PHE A 65 19.11 -13.00 41.39
CA PHE A 65 19.73 -14.14 40.74
C PHE A 65 20.22 -13.77 39.33
N THR A 66 21.08 -14.60 38.76
CA THR A 66 21.55 -14.40 37.41
C THR A 66 20.44 -14.71 36.39
N ALA A 67 20.01 -13.70 35.65
CA ALA A 67 18.94 -13.81 34.66
C ALA A 67 19.29 -13.00 33.40
N VAL A 68 18.69 -13.37 32.27
CA VAL A 68 18.74 -12.59 31.06
C VAL A 68 17.61 -11.55 31.12
N ALA A 69 17.98 -10.28 31.12
CA ALA A 69 17.04 -9.17 31.01
C ALA A 69 16.78 -8.82 29.56
N ASN A 70 15.53 -8.47 29.26
CA ASN A 70 15.12 -7.90 27.98
C ASN A 70 14.96 -6.40 28.16
N TYR A 71 15.66 -5.63 27.35
CA TYR A 71 15.61 -4.17 27.38
C TYR A 71 14.82 -3.66 26.19
N SER A 72 13.83 -2.81 26.43
CA SER A 72 13.20 -1.97 25.42
C SER A 72 13.63 -0.52 25.59
N VAL A 73 13.78 0.19 24.48
CA VAL A 73 14.20 1.59 24.43
C VAL A 73 12.97 2.46 24.29
N GLU A 74 12.80 3.43 25.16
CA GLU A 74 11.74 4.41 25.14
C GLU A 74 12.34 5.79 24.95
N ILE A 75 11.81 6.57 24.00
CA ILE A 75 12.29 7.90 23.66
C ILE A 75 11.18 8.94 23.80
N SER A 76 11.54 10.18 24.05
CA SER A 76 10.64 11.31 24.14
C SER A 76 11.32 12.62 23.75
N LEU A 77 10.54 13.54 23.21
CA LEU A 77 10.95 14.95 23.06
C LEU A 77 10.80 15.74 24.36
N ASN A 78 10.10 15.19 25.36
CA ASN A 78 9.84 15.80 26.64
C ASN A 78 10.60 15.07 27.77
N GLN A 79 11.26 15.81 28.64
CA GLN A 79 12.02 15.23 29.76
C GLN A 79 11.14 14.45 30.75
N ASP A 80 9.89 14.80 30.88
CA ASP A 80 8.91 14.13 31.75
C ASP A 80 8.29 12.88 31.12
N PHE A 81 8.66 12.54 29.88
CA PHE A 81 8.10 11.42 29.12
C PHE A 81 6.57 11.48 28.96
N SER A 82 5.97 12.65 28.99
CA SER A 82 4.53 12.86 28.78
C SER A 82 4.06 12.45 27.37
N ASN A 83 4.97 12.48 26.40
CA ASN A 83 4.79 11.95 25.06
C ASN A 83 6.00 11.09 24.71
N SER A 84 5.89 9.79 24.86
CA SER A 84 6.99 8.86 24.63
C SER A 84 6.57 7.70 23.75
N VAL A 85 7.51 7.18 22.96
CA VAL A 85 7.33 6.04 22.08
C VAL A 85 8.45 5.03 22.30
N ALA A 86 8.11 3.74 22.33
CA ALA A 86 9.09 2.66 22.35
C ALA A 86 9.64 2.44 20.94
N LEU A 87 10.95 2.30 20.82
CA LEU A 87 11.59 1.84 19.58
C LEU A 87 11.19 0.38 19.30
N PRO A 88 11.13 -0.02 18.03
CA PRO A 88 10.87 -1.42 17.68
C PRO A 88 12.00 -2.33 18.19
N GLY A 89 11.60 -3.55 18.59
CA GLY A 89 12.55 -4.58 19.04
C GLY A 89 12.91 -4.52 20.52
N SER A 90 13.75 -5.45 20.95
CA SER A 90 14.28 -5.57 22.30
C SER A 90 15.72 -6.12 22.27
N TYR A 91 16.47 -5.86 23.36
CA TYR A 91 17.88 -6.21 23.47
C TYR A 91 18.10 -7.05 24.73
N THR A 92 18.92 -8.10 24.60
CA THR A 92 19.27 -8.98 25.73
C THR A 92 20.70 -8.76 26.25
N SER A 93 21.45 -7.86 25.63
CA SER A 93 22.81 -7.51 26.01
C SER A 93 22.86 -6.14 26.69
N ALA A 94 23.72 -5.99 27.69
CA ALA A 94 24.00 -4.69 28.33
C ALA A 94 24.72 -3.70 27.40
N LYS A 95 25.16 -4.14 26.23
CA LYS A 95 25.73 -3.33 25.15
C LYS A 95 24.99 -3.68 23.85
N PHE A 96 24.39 -2.68 23.24
CA PHE A 96 23.59 -2.86 22.02
C PHE A 96 23.62 -1.61 21.15
N ASN A 97 23.25 -1.78 19.88
CA ASN A 97 23.15 -0.71 18.91
C ASN A 97 21.69 -0.48 18.51
N ILE A 98 21.28 0.78 18.45
CA ILE A 98 20.01 1.21 17.90
C ILE A 98 20.26 1.66 16.45
N GLN A 99 19.43 1.22 15.50
CA GLN A 99 19.49 1.68 14.11
C GLN A 99 19.06 3.15 14.04
N ALA A 100 19.82 3.98 13.34
CA ALA A 100 19.52 5.40 13.19
C ALA A 100 18.18 5.61 12.43
N ILE A 101 17.88 4.73 11.47
CA ILE A 101 16.61 4.77 10.74
C ILE A 101 15.40 4.53 11.65
N ASP A 102 15.48 3.56 12.57
CA ASP A 102 14.38 3.30 13.51
C ASP A 102 14.11 4.53 14.39
N LEU A 103 15.19 5.19 14.83
CA LEU A 103 15.08 6.41 15.62
C LEU A 103 14.50 7.58 14.79
N ALA A 104 14.90 7.72 13.53
CA ALA A 104 14.39 8.76 12.66
C ALA A 104 12.88 8.59 12.38
N LEU A 105 12.41 7.36 12.12
CA LEU A 105 10.99 7.04 11.92
C LEU A 105 10.15 7.36 13.15
N VAL A 106 10.63 6.99 14.35
CA VAL A 106 9.90 7.30 15.59
C VAL A 106 9.90 8.79 15.88
N LEU A 107 10.99 9.53 15.58
CA LEU A 107 11.03 10.98 15.72
C LEU A 107 10.04 11.69 14.81
N MET A 108 9.82 11.19 13.59
CA MET A 108 8.76 11.72 12.71
C MET A 108 7.38 11.64 13.36
N GLY A 109 7.05 10.47 13.91
CA GLY A 109 5.79 10.28 14.64
C GLY A 109 5.66 11.19 15.87
N LEU A 110 6.75 11.40 16.64
CA LEU A 110 6.78 12.29 17.77
C LEU A 110 6.63 13.77 17.41
N HIS A 111 7.13 14.17 16.23
CA HIS A 111 6.92 15.52 15.68
C HIS A 111 5.54 15.71 15.04
N GLY A 112 4.84 14.61 14.71
CA GLY A 112 3.55 14.65 14.02
C GLY A 112 3.65 15.18 12.59
N VAL A 113 4.76 14.88 11.89
CA VAL A 113 5.06 15.42 10.56
C VAL A 113 4.75 14.40 9.49
N GLU A 114 4.00 14.82 8.48
CA GLU A 114 3.62 13.98 7.34
C GLU A 114 4.37 14.35 6.05
N LEU A 115 4.91 15.57 5.97
CA LEU A 115 5.63 16.09 4.79
C LEU A 115 7.08 16.41 5.15
N GLU A 116 7.98 16.19 4.19
CA GLU A 116 9.41 16.48 4.36
C GLU A 116 9.69 17.95 4.65
N GLU A 117 8.95 18.86 4.01
CA GLU A 117 9.08 20.31 4.17
C GLU A 117 8.74 20.83 5.57
N ASP A 118 7.93 20.07 6.33
CA ASP A 118 7.54 20.41 7.71
C ASP A 118 8.49 19.82 8.74
N TYR A 119 9.44 18.96 8.33
CA TYR A 119 10.34 18.30 9.27
C TYR A 119 11.38 19.26 9.83
N PRO A 120 11.59 19.29 11.19
CA PRO A 120 12.58 20.15 11.81
C PRO A 120 14.00 19.86 11.33
N THR A 121 14.70 20.84 10.79
CA THR A 121 16.06 20.70 10.28
C THR A 121 17.14 20.92 11.34
N ASP A 122 16.80 21.61 12.42
CA ASP A 122 17.72 21.93 13.51
C ASP A 122 17.84 20.76 14.50
N PRO A 123 19.06 20.50 15.02
CA PRO A 123 19.24 19.53 16.09
C PRO A 123 18.47 19.91 17.37
N HIS A 124 17.84 18.95 18.02
CA HIS A 124 17.08 19.17 19.26
C HIS A 124 17.38 18.08 20.30
N PRO A 125 17.08 18.32 21.60
CA PRO A 125 17.29 17.35 22.65
C PRO A 125 16.37 16.13 22.48
N LEU A 126 16.91 14.95 22.73
CA LEU A 126 16.17 13.70 22.81
C LEU A 126 16.41 13.04 24.17
N TYR A 127 15.34 12.63 24.82
CA TYR A 127 15.37 11.94 26.10
C TYR A 127 15.17 10.45 25.89
N VAL A 128 16.03 9.66 26.52
CA VAL A 128 16.06 8.21 26.37
C VAL A 128 16.05 7.54 27.74
N ARG A 129 15.24 6.49 27.89
CA ARG A 129 15.30 5.56 29.01
C ARG A 129 15.09 4.13 28.53
N LEU A 130 15.43 3.19 29.37
CA LEU A 130 15.17 1.76 29.14
C LEU A 130 14.10 1.26 30.10
N THR A 131 13.30 0.32 29.59
CA THR A 131 12.50 -0.56 30.43
C THR A 131 13.10 -1.96 30.35
N SER A 132 13.37 -2.58 31.51
CA SER A 132 13.90 -3.94 31.60
C SER A 132 12.86 -4.88 32.16
N VAL A 133 12.73 -6.08 31.59
CA VAL A 133 11.87 -7.16 32.04
C VAL A 133 12.59 -8.50 31.94
N LEU A 134 12.18 -9.50 32.73
CA LEU A 134 12.81 -10.83 32.70
C LEU A 134 12.27 -11.75 31.63
N ASN A 135 11.01 -11.56 31.23
CA ASN A 135 10.35 -12.46 30.29
C ASN A 135 9.18 -11.77 29.58
N SER A 136 8.48 -12.50 28.72
CA SER A 136 7.32 -11.99 27.96
C SER A 136 6.10 -11.61 28.80
N LYS A 137 6.10 -11.93 30.12
CA LYS A 137 5.02 -11.55 31.04
C LYS A 137 5.32 -10.25 31.79
N ASN A 138 6.42 -9.59 31.47
CA ASN A 138 6.89 -8.35 32.09
C ASN A 138 7.22 -8.51 33.60
N ASP A 139 7.62 -9.73 34.02
CA ASP A 139 8.04 -9.96 35.40
C ASP A 139 9.29 -9.13 35.70
N GLY A 140 9.34 -8.50 36.86
CA GLY A 140 10.46 -7.69 37.30
C GLY A 140 10.66 -6.41 36.52
N GLU A 141 9.59 -5.83 35.96
CA GLU A 141 9.68 -4.57 35.18
C GLU A 141 10.33 -3.46 36.03
N VAL A 142 11.35 -2.83 35.47
CA VAL A 142 12.03 -1.70 36.06
C VAL A 142 12.51 -0.74 34.98
N LYS A 143 12.49 0.56 35.28
CA LYS A 143 12.96 1.61 34.40
C LYS A 143 14.35 2.13 34.81
N SER A 144 15.17 2.46 33.81
CA SER A 144 16.46 3.11 34.04
C SER A 144 16.30 4.59 34.40
N ASN A 145 17.43 5.24 34.73
CA ASN A 145 17.51 6.69 34.66
C ASN A 145 17.24 7.19 33.24
N ILE A 146 16.83 8.44 33.14
CA ILE A 146 16.74 9.17 31.87
C ILE A 146 18.11 9.74 31.53
N ILE A 147 18.51 9.58 30.26
CA ILE A 147 19.65 10.32 29.69
C ILE A 147 19.15 11.30 28.65
N THR A 148 19.97 12.32 28.39
CA THR A 148 19.71 13.29 27.32
C THR A 148 20.77 13.17 26.24
N LEU A 149 20.35 13.08 24.99
CA LEU A 149 21.16 13.35 23.81
C LEU A 149 20.88 14.79 23.39
N PRO A 150 21.79 15.76 23.68
CA PRO A 150 21.44 17.18 23.59
C PRO A 150 21.16 17.67 22.17
N GLN A 151 21.77 17.03 21.16
CA GLN A 151 21.71 17.45 19.76
C GLN A 151 21.52 16.24 18.86
N VAL A 152 20.25 15.92 18.61
CA VAL A 152 19.86 14.89 17.63
C VAL A 152 19.26 15.59 16.43
N LYS A 153 19.86 15.41 15.26
CA LYS A 153 19.35 15.87 13.99
C LYS A 153 18.69 14.69 13.28
N GLY A 154 17.39 14.68 13.26
CA GLY A 154 16.60 13.72 12.51
C GLY A 154 16.55 14.07 11.02
N TYR A 155 15.85 13.28 10.27
CA TYR A 155 15.51 13.51 8.86
C TYR A 155 14.17 12.86 8.55
N PHE A 156 13.55 13.27 7.44
CA PHE A 156 12.34 12.64 6.96
C PHE A 156 12.68 11.28 6.36
N ALA A 157 12.34 10.21 7.07
CA ALA A 157 12.84 8.85 6.82
C ALA A 157 11.85 7.96 6.05
N LEU A 158 10.67 8.47 5.67
CA LEU A 158 9.70 7.73 4.89
C LEU A 158 10.04 7.80 3.40
N ASP A 159 9.84 6.69 2.70
CA ASP A 159 9.93 6.68 1.25
C ASP A 159 8.86 7.60 0.63
N PRO A 160 9.17 8.26 -0.49
CA PRO A 160 8.17 9.04 -1.23
C PRO A 160 6.96 8.18 -1.59
N VAL A 161 5.75 8.75 -1.49
CA VAL A 161 4.57 8.12 -2.06
C VAL A 161 4.66 8.24 -3.58
N VAL A 162 4.55 7.12 -4.29
CA VAL A 162 4.62 7.07 -5.75
C VAL A 162 3.24 6.77 -6.34
N MET A 163 2.96 7.30 -7.55
CA MET A 163 1.72 7.00 -8.26
C MET A 163 1.59 5.49 -8.48
N PRO A 164 0.37 4.93 -8.37
CA PRO A 164 0.14 3.54 -8.67
C PRO A 164 0.42 3.26 -10.16
N GLU A 165 1.07 2.13 -10.44
CA GLU A 165 1.36 1.67 -11.80
C GLU A 165 0.18 0.91 -12.43
N ASN A 166 -0.75 0.44 -11.62
CA ASN A 166 -1.89 -0.36 -12.03
C ASN A 166 -3.17 0.18 -11.41
N MET A 167 -4.29 -0.11 -12.06
CA MET A 167 -5.64 0.13 -11.55
C MET A 167 -6.59 -0.95 -12.06
N TYR A 168 -7.53 -1.35 -11.24
CA TYR A 168 -8.46 -2.44 -11.55
C TYR A 168 -9.88 -2.04 -11.17
N ILE A 169 -10.85 -2.50 -11.99
CA ILE A 169 -12.27 -2.41 -11.68
C ILE A 169 -12.76 -3.78 -11.23
N ILE A 170 -13.48 -3.83 -10.12
CA ILE A 170 -14.17 -5.01 -9.62
C ILE A 170 -15.63 -4.67 -9.34
N GLY A 171 -16.51 -5.64 -9.50
CA GLY A 171 -17.93 -5.45 -9.25
C GLY A 171 -18.76 -6.65 -9.67
N ASN A 172 -20.06 -6.57 -9.49
CA ASN A 172 -20.99 -7.62 -9.90
C ASN A 172 -21.11 -7.80 -11.42
N VAL A 173 -20.68 -6.80 -12.20
CA VAL A 173 -20.59 -6.85 -13.68
C VAL A 173 -19.15 -6.73 -14.18
N ALA A 174 -18.18 -6.72 -13.26
CA ALA A 174 -16.76 -6.61 -13.53
C ALA A 174 -16.03 -7.65 -12.67
N GLY A 175 -15.92 -8.89 -13.16
CA GLY A 175 -15.21 -9.99 -12.48
C GLY A 175 -15.96 -10.68 -11.35
N ASP A 176 -17.25 -10.39 -11.14
CA ASP A 176 -18.10 -11.02 -10.13
C ASP A 176 -17.45 -11.04 -8.73
N TRP A 177 -16.95 -9.87 -8.32
CA TRP A 177 -16.25 -9.66 -7.04
C TRP A 177 -14.99 -10.53 -6.84
N SER A 178 -14.44 -11.09 -7.92
CA SER A 178 -13.19 -11.86 -7.90
C SER A 178 -12.05 -11.07 -8.54
N TRP A 179 -11.03 -10.73 -7.78
CA TRP A 179 -9.85 -10.01 -8.28
C TRP A 179 -9.13 -10.74 -9.42
N ASP A 180 -9.24 -12.06 -9.50
CA ASP A 180 -8.65 -12.82 -10.62
C ASP A 180 -9.29 -12.44 -11.97
N ASN A 181 -10.55 -12.03 -11.94
CA ASN A 181 -11.35 -11.66 -13.11
C ASN A 181 -11.56 -10.14 -13.24
N ALA A 182 -10.96 -9.34 -12.36
CA ALA A 182 -11.13 -7.88 -12.38
C ALA A 182 -10.69 -7.28 -13.71
N THR A 183 -11.42 -6.26 -14.19
CA THR A 183 -11.04 -5.52 -15.38
C THR A 183 -9.76 -4.74 -15.12
N VAL A 184 -8.74 -4.98 -15.95
CA VAL A 184 -7.48 -4.24 -15.91
C VAL A 184 -7.70 -2.90 -16.61
N MET A 185 -7.43 -1.80 -15.94
CA MET A 185 -7.46 -0.49 -16.53
C MET A 185 -6.13 -0.17 -17.23
N ILE A 186 -6.20 0.60 -18.29
CA ILE A 186 -5.09 0.93 -19.17
C ILE A 186 -4.54 2.31 -18.78
N PRO A 187 -3.23 2.47 -18.54
CA PRO A 187 -2.65 3.79 -18.31
C PRO A 187 -2.91 4.75 -19.49
N VAL A 188 -3.20 6.00 -19.17
CA VAL A 188 -3.23 7.08 -20.18
C VAL A 188 -1.81 7.56 -20.38
N TRP A 189 -1.31 7.43 -21.59
CA TRP A 189 0.09 7.72 -21.93
C TRP A 189 0.55 9.09 -21.41
N GLY A 190 1.71 9.09 -20.74
CA GLY A 190 2.33 10.30 -20.21
C GLY A 190 1.56 11.00 -19.09
N THR A 191 0.57 10.33 -18.48
CA THR A 191 -0.24 10.88 -17.38
C THR A 191 -0.25 9.91 -16.19
N PRO A 192 0.82 9.89 -15.37
CA PRO A 192 0.92 9.01 -14.21
C PRO A 192 -0.31 9.13 -13.30
N GLY A 193 -0.80 8.00 -12.82
CA GLY A 193 -1.99 7.93 -11.97
C GLY A 193 -3.33 8.04 -12.70
N LYS A 194 -3.33 8.18 -14.04
CA LYS A 194 -4.57 8.20 -14.83
C LYS A 194 -4.72 6.93 -15.65
N PHE A 195 -5.90 6.29 -15.53
CA PHE A 195 -6.21 5.01 -16.16
C PHE A 195 -7.57 5.06 -16.82
N TRP A 196 -7.78 4.26 -17.87
CA TRP A 196 -9.07 4.12 -18.51
C TRP A 196 -9.43 2.66 -18.78
N ALA A 197 -10.71 2.38 -18.86
CA ALA A 197 -11.24 1.11 -19.36
C ALA A 197 -12.53 1.35 -20.15
N MET A 198 -12.78 0.52 -21.15
CA MET A 198 -14.11 0.40 -21.77
C MET A 198 -14.86 -0.67 -20.97
N GLN A 199 -15.90 -0.27 -20.26
CA GLN A 199 -16.61 -1.16 -19.34
C GLN A 199 -18.10 -1.24 -19.65
N TYR A 200 -18.63 -2.46 -19.70
CA TYR A 200 -20.05 -2.72 -19.69
C TYR A 200 -20.56 -2.62 -18.26
N LEU A 201 -21.51 -1.70 -18.03
CA LEU A 201 -22.18 -1.48 -16.75
C LEU A 201 -23.68 -1.70 -16.95
N GLY A 202 -24.02 -2.93 -17.35
CA GLY A 202 -25.41 -3.35 -17.56
C GLY A 202 -26.11 -3.76 -16.27
N GLN A 203 -27.35 -4.20 -16.41
CA GLN A 203 -28.03 -4.85 -15.30
C GLN A 203 -27.45 -6.26 -15.08
N THR A 204 -27.48 -6.70 -13.84
CA THR A 204 -27.17 -8.08 -13.47
C THR A 204 -28.26 -9.04 -13.99
N ASP A 205 -27.98 -10.34 -14.04
CA ASP A 205 -28.92 -11.36 -14.52
C ASP A 205 -30.23 -11.42 -13.72
N ASP A 206 -30.21 -11.04 -12.46
CA ASP A 206 -31.38 -10.94 -11.59
C ASP A 206 -32.09 -9.57 -11.68
N GLY A 207 -31.66 -8.68 -12.56
CA GLY A 207 -32.22 -7.37 -12.81
C GLY A 207 -31.76 -6.28 -11.83
N GLY A 208 -30.75 -6.55 -11.03
CA GLY A 208 -30.10 -5.56 -10.15
C GLY A 208 -29.25 -4.54 -10.94
N ASN A 209 -28.89 -3.45 -10.28
CA ASN A 209 -28.00 -2.46 -10.84
C ASN A 209 -26.55 -2.95 -10.81
N ALA A 210 -25.75 -2.47 -11.76
CA ALA A 210 -24.31 -2.64 -11.70
C ALA A 210 -23.74 -1.90 -10.47
N GLU A 211 -22.75 -2.54 -9.84
CA GLU A 211 -22.00 -1.99 -8.73
C GLU A 211 -20.52 -2.23 -8.96
N ILE A 212 -19.69 -1.21 -8.77
CA ILE A 212 -18.25 -1.28 -8.99
C ILE A 212 -17.46 -0.64 -7.85
N LYS A 213 -16.24 -1.12 -7.67
CA LYS A 213 -15.16 -0.56 -6.86
C LYS A 213 -13.86 -0.62 -7.63
N PHE A 214 -12.83 -0.01 -7.06
CA PHE A 214 -11.51 0.03 -7.65
C PHE A 214 -10.45 -0.35 -6.60
N ASN A 215 -9.30 -0.84 -7.07
CA ASN A 215 -8.08 -0.95 -6.29
C ASN A 215 -6.89 -0.88 -7.25
N TYR A 216 -5.76 -0.37 -6.78
CA TYR A 216 -4.49 -0.40 -7.51
C TYR A 216 -3.71 -1.71 -7.28
N THR A 217 -4.14 -2.54 -6.33
CA THR A 217 -3.71 -3.93 -6.13
C THR A 217 -4.84 -4.90 -6.51
N LYS A 218 -4.51 -6.17 -6.77
CA LYS A 218 -5.52 -7.23 -6.98
C LYS A 218 -5.81 -7.96 -5.67
N ALA A 219 -6.22 -7.24 -4.63
CA ALA A 219 -6.45 -7.79 -3.31
C ALA A 219 -7.56 -7.06 -2.56
N TRP A 220 -8.12 -7.74 -1.55
CA TRP A 220 -8.93 -7.13 -0.49
C TRP A 220 -7.96 -6.74 0.63
N ASP A 221 -7.45 -5.50 0.62
CA ASP A 221 -6.34 -5.04 1.45
C ASP A 221 -6.54 -3.64 2.05
N ASP A 222 -7.80 -3.22 2.15
CA ASP A 222 -8.26 -1.92 2.66
C ASP A 222 -7.80 -0.70 1.80
N ASN A 223 -7.30 -0.95 0.57
CA ASN A 223 -7.00 0.09 -0.41
C ASN A 223 -8.12 0.23 -1.47
N GLU A 224 -9.21 -0.54 -1.33
CA GLU A 224 -10.34 -0.44 -2.23
C GLU A 224 -11.08 0.88 -2.01
N PHE A 225 -11.41 1.53 -3.10
CA PHE A 225 -12.24 2.73 -3.07
C PHE A 225 -13.47 2.56 -3.97
N GLY A 226 -14.53 3.27 -3.60
CA GLY A 226 -15.82 3.22 -4.28
C GLY A 226 -16.50 4.57 -4.23
N PHE A 227 -17.74 4.64 -3.71
CA PHE A 227 -18.52 5.87 -3.71
C PHE A 227 -18.02 6.89 -2.67
N GLU A 228 -17.73 6.44 -1.45
CA GLU A 228 -17.25 7.33 -0.39
C GLU A 228 -15.79 7.74 -0.62
N GLY A 229 -15.49 9.01 -0.43
CA GLY A 229 -14.14 9.57 -0.60
C GLY A 229 -13.66 9.66 -2.04
N THR A 230 -14.57 9.50 -3.03
CA THR A 230 -14.24 9.57 -4.45
C THR A 230 -14.99 10.73 -5.11
N ALA A 231 -14.27 11.59 -5.83
CA ALA A 231 -14.88 12.60 -6.69
C ALA A 231 -15.44 11.93 -7.97
N ILE A 232 -16.76 12.02 -8.19
CA ILE A 232 -17.41 11.36 -9.33
C ILE A 232 -17.81 12.39 -10.37
N ASN A 233 -17.33 12.24 -11.62
CA ASN A 233 -17.57 13.14 -12.76
C ASN A 233 -17.15 14.61 -12.55
N GLU A 234 -16.21 14.85 -11.63
CA GLU A 234 -15.76 16.22 -11.33
C GLU A 234 -14.62 16.69 -12.24
N ASN A 235 -13.91 15.77 -12.93
CA ASN A 235 -12.79 16.07 -13.83
C ASN A 235 -13.19 16.04 -15.32
N GLY A 236 -14.44 16.38 -15.62
CA GLY A 236 -14.90 16.48 -17.02
C GLY A 236 -15.67 15.27 -17.52
N GLY A 237 -16.02 14.31 -16.68
CA GLY A 237 -16.92 13.20 -17.03
C GLY A 237 -18.25 13.72 -17.58
N THR A 238 -18.64 13.27 -18.82
CA THR A 238 -19.80 13.78 -19.54
C THR A 238 -20.94 12.77 -19.66
N ALA A 239 -20.73 11.53 -19.21
CA ALA A 239 -21.80 10.53 -19.17
C ALA A 239 -22.49 10.53 -17.82
N ASP A 240 -23.83 10.60 -17.83
CA ASP A 240 -24.65 10.44 -16.64
C ASP A 240 -24.91 8.94 -16.40
N VAL A 241 -24.19 8.37 -15.46
CA VAL A 241 -24.36 6.96 -15.05
C VAL A 241 -25.42 6.79 -13.96
N GLY A 242 -25.99 7.90 -13.44
CA GLY A 242 -26.92 7.85 -12.30
C GLY A 242 -26.24 7.26 -11.07
N SER A 243 -25.02 7.72 -10.75
CA SER A 243 -24.22 7.18 -9.64
C SER A 243 -24.90 7.36 -8.29
N SER A 244 -24.78 6.35 -7.44
CA SER A 244 -25.30 6.36 -6.07
C SER A 244 -24.45 5.50 -5.16
N ASP A 245 -24.51 5.78 -3.86
CA ASP A 245 -23.90 4.90 -2.87
C ASP A 245 -24.67 3.57 -2.79
N SER A 246 -23.96 2.47 -2.97
CA SER A 246 -24.47 1.11 -2.77
C SER A 246 -23.57 0.35 -1.80
N GLY A 247 -23.67 0.70 -0.51
CA GLY A 247 -22.86 0.09 0.55
C GLY A 247 -21.36 0.33 0.39
N GLY A 248 -20.97 1.53 -0.03
CA GLY A 248 -19.62 1.95 -0.32
C GLY A 248 -19.16 1.67 -1.78
N ASN A 249 -19.95 0.93 -2.57
CA ASN A 249 -19.70 0.74 -4.01
C ASN A 249 -20.32 1.89 -4.81
N ILE A 250 -19.82 2.13 -6.02
CA ILE A 250 -20.51 3.02 -6.97
C ILE A 250 -21.61 2.22 -7.65
N GLY A 251 -22.86 2.48 -7.27
CA GLY A 251 -24.05 1.94 -7.92
C GLY A 251 -24.36 2.71 -9.20
N ILE A 252 -24.74 2.02 -10.29
CA ILE A 252 -25.01 2.56 -11.62
C ILE A 252 -26.50 2.50 -11.92
N GLY A 253 -27.16 3.66 -11.93
CA GLY A 253 -28.58 3.78 -12.19
C GLY A 253 -28.96 3.76 -13.67
N ASN A 254 -28.06 4.19 -14.57
CA ASN A 254 -28.25 4.23 -16.01
C ASN A 254 -27.37 3.15 -16.68
N PRO A 255 -27.91 1.94 -16.96
CA PRO A 255 -27.13 0.88 -17.59
C PRO A 255 -26.55 1.27 -18.96
N GLY A 256 -25.30 0.90 -19.22
CA GLY A 256 -24.65 1.27 -20.48
C GLY A 256 -23.24 0.71 -20.65
N TRP A 257 -22.68 1.02 -21.83
CA TRP A 257 -21.24 0.98 -22.04
C TRP A 257 -20.65 2.35 -21.70
N TYR A 258 -19.54 2.36 -21.01
CA TYR A 258 -18.86 3.60 -20.60
C TYR A 258 -17.34 3.48 -20.74
N ILE A 259 -16.71 4.59 -21.08
CA ILE A 259 -15.29 4.76 -20.79
C ILE A 259 -15.21 5.21 -19.33
N VAL A 260 -14.67 4.37 -18.49
CA VAL A 260 -14.42 4.65 -17.07
C VAL A 260 -13.00 5.14 -16.93
N VAL A 261 -12.81 6.29 -16.31
CA VAL A 261 -11.49 6.89 -16.09
C VAL A 261 -11.28 7.07 -14.60
N VAL A 262 -10.17 6.55 -14.08
CA VAL A 262 -9.70 6.82 -12.73
C VAL A 262 -8.51 7.77 -12.81
N THR A 263 -8.56 8.82 -12.01
CA THR A 263 -7.43 9.74 -11.81
C THR A 263 -7.05 9.68 -10.34
N THR A 264 -5.80 9.31 -10.07
CA THR A 264 -5.20 9.33 -8.73
C THR A 264 -4.35 10.58 -8.60
N THR A 265 -4.49 11.28 -7.50
CA THR A 265 -3.58 12.36 -7.08
C THR A 265 -2.99 12.03 -5.71
N ILE A 266 -1.86 12.64 -5.36
CA ILE A 266 -1.25 12.50 -4.05
C ILE A 266 -1.46 13.80 -3.30
N GLU A 267 -2.14 13.72 -2.13
CA GLU A 267 -2.27 14.82 -1.19
C GLU A 267 -1.61 14.40 0.14
N GLY A 268 -0.52 15.07 0.49
CA GLY A 268 0.32 14.64 1.59
C GLY A 268 0.94 13.26 1.36
N ARG A 269 0.49 12.26 2.10
CA ARG A 269 0.89 10.85 1.96
C ARG A 269 -0.27 9.93 1.61
N SER A 270 -1.38 10.50 1.18
CA SER A 270 -2.59 9.77 0.83
C SER A 270 -2.89 9.90 -0.65
N TYR A 271 -3.54 8.90 -1.23
CA TYR A 271 -4.13 8.99 -2.55
C TYR A 271 -5.52 9.60 -2.45
N GLU A 272 -5.79 10.54 -3.37
CA GLU A 272 -7.12 11.04 -3.65
C GLU A 272 -7.56 10.51 -5.02
N TYR A 273 -8.83 10.10 -5.12
CA TYR A 273 -9.35 9.46 -6.32
C TYR A 273 -10.49 10.25 -6.94
N ALA A 274 -10.43 10.39 -8.26
CA ALA A 274 -11.58 10.82 -9.05
C ALA A 274 -11.94 9.74 -10.07
N VAL A 275 -13.24 9.49 -10.23
CA VAL A 275 -13.79 8.55 -11.21
C VAL A 275 -14.70 9.31 -12.14
N ASP A 276 -14.33 9.34 -13.42
CA ASP A 276 -15.08 10.03 -14.47
C ASP A 276 -15.65 9.01 -15.46
N PHE A 277 -16.87 9.26 -15.90
CA PHE A 277 -17.54 8.44 -16.90
C PHE A 277 -17.74 9.24 -18.17
N PHE A 278 -17.38 8.62 -19.30
CA PHE A 278 -17.55 9.22 -20.63
C PHE A 278 -18.36 8.29 -21.54
N PRO A 279 -19.02 8.86 -22.58
CA PRO A 279 -19.65 8.05 -23.60
C PRO A 279 -18.64 7.09 -24.25
N PRO A 280 -19.04 5.87 -24.63
CA PRO A 280 -18.13 4.81 -25.11
C PRO A 280 -17.69 5.05 -26.57
N HIS A 281 -17.07 6.20 -26.82
CA HIS A 281 -16.68 6.62 -28.16
C HIS A 281 -15.30 6.10 -28.55
N VAL A 282 -15.27 5.16 -29.49
CA VAL A 282 -14.07 4.62 -30.13
C VAL A 282 -13.98 5.19 -31.54
N HIS A 283 -12.80 5.57 -31.99
CA HIS A 283 -12.58 6.21 -33.29
C HIS A 283 -11.50 5.50 -34.09
N LEU A 284 -11.83 5.28 -35.39
CA LEU A 284 -10.87 4.88 -36.41
C LEU A 284 -10.10 6.12 -36.87
N GLN A 285 -8.79 5.97 -37.13
CA GLN A 285 -7.91 7.07 -37.54
C GLN A 285 -6.94 6.60 -38.62
N GLY A 286 -6.24 7.58 -39.23
CA GLY A 286 -5.18 7.34 -40.18
C GLY A 286 -5.68 7.02 -41.59
N GLU A 287 -4.92 6.22 -42.32
CA GLU A 287 -5.16 5.94 -43.74
C GLU A 287 -6.51 5.29 -43.97
N THR A 288 -6.92 4.36 -43.14
CA THR A 288 -8.22 3.67 -43.22
C THR A 288 -9.41 4.57 -42.90
N ALA A 289 -9.16 5.77 -42.37
CA ALA A 289 -10.13 6.81 -42.06
C ALA A 289 -9.96 8.07 -42.94
N SER A 290 -9.60 7.91 -44.21
CA SER A 290 -9.37 9.01 -45.15
C SER A 290 -8.34 10.06 -44.67
N GLY A 291 -7.37 9.66 -43.84
CA GLY A 291 -6.39 10.56 -43.27
C GLY A 291 -6.91 11.39 -42.09
N ASN A 292 -8.04 11.02 -41.48
CA ASN A 292 -8.52 11.63 -40.25
C ASN A 292 -7.62 11.21 -39.07
N TRP A 293 -7.16 12.18 -38.29
CA TRP A 293 -6.29 11.98 -37.12
C TRP A 293 -6.90 12.58 -35.84
N GLY A 294 -8.23 12.50 -35.71
CA GLY A 294 -8.92 13.06 -34.56
C GLY A 294 -10.03 12.15 -34.02
N THR A 295 -10.54 12.48 -32.86
CA THR A 295 -11.61 11.73 -32.19
C THR A 295 -12.96 12.48 -32.18
N THR A 296 -13.10 13.54 -32.97
CA THR A 296 -14.31 14.37 -32.96
C THR A 296 -15.27 14.12 -34.12
N ASP A 297 -14.79 13.54 -35.27
CA ASP A 297 -15.63 13.29 -36.43
C ASP A 297 -16.47 12.01 -36.23
N PRO A 298 -17.81 12.12 -36.14
CA PRO A 298 -18.70 10.98 -35.96
C PRO A 298 -18.66 9.97 -37.12
N ALA A 299 -18.20 10.38 -38.34
CA ALA A 299 -18.10 9.50 -39.48
C ALA A 299 -17.12 8.33 -39.26
N TYR A 300 -16.14 8.50 -38.38
CA TYR A 300 -15.12 7.49 -38.07
C TYR A 300 -15.31 6.84 -36.68
N ARG A 301 -16.45 7.11 -36.04
CA ARG A 301 -16.81 6.51 -34.77
C ARG A 301 -17.32 5.08 -34.98
N PHE A 302 -16.90 4.19 -34.08
CA PHE A 302 -17.42 2.84 -34.00
C PHE A 302 -18.90 2.82 -33.61
N ALA A 303 -19.66 1.88 -34.17
CA ALA A 303 -20.99 1.59 -33.67
C ALA A 303 -20.89 0.98 -32.28
N ILE A 304 -21.63 1.58 -31.34
CA ILE A 304 -21.77 1.08 -29.97
C ILE A 304 -22.77 -0.06 -30.02
N PRO A 305 -22.48 -1.23 -29.43
CA PRO A 305 -23.43 -2.34 -29.40
C PRO A 305 -24.66 -2.01 -28.56
N GLU A 306 -25.82 -2.57 -28.92
CA GLU A 306 -27.02 -2.45 -28.13
C GLU A 306 -26.86 -3.20 -26.79
N LEU A 307 -27.41 -2.64 -25.69
CA LEU A 307 -27.32 -3.23 -24.35
C LEU A 307 -27.86 -4.66 -24.26
N SER A 308 -28.90 -4.97 -25.06
CA SER A 308 -29.51 -6.30 -25.12
C SER A 308 -28.57 -7.40 -25.56
N LEU A 309 -27.43 -7.05 -26.17
CA LEU A 309 -26.40 -8.00 -26.60
C LEU A 309 -25.40 -8.36 -25.47
N GLY A 310 -25.47 -7.67 -24.31
CA GLY A 310 -24.64 -7.96 -23.14
C GLY A 310 -23.20 -7.51 -23.27
N ALA A 311 -22.39 -7.96 -22.33
CA ALA A 311 -20.96 -7.58 -22.18
C ALA A 311 -20.07 -8.12 -23.31
N ASP A 312 -20.46 -9.22 -23.97
CA ASP A 312 -19.66 -9.86 -25.01
C ASP A 312 -19.90 -9.26 -26.43
N ALA A 313 -20.63 -8.16 -26.48
CA ALA A 313 -20.96 -7.53 -27.75
C ALA A 313 -19.76 -6.80 -28.37
N GLU A 314 -19.68 -6.82 -29.70
CA GLU A 314 -18.59 -6.20 -30.46
C GLU A 314 -18.90 -4.74 -30.82
N PHE A 315 -17.92 -3.87 -30.60
CA PHE A 315 -17.86 -2.55 -31.23
C PHE A 315 -17.39 -2.70 -32.68
N VAL A 316 -18.06 -2.05 -33.63
CA VAL A 316 -17.80 -2.24 -35.03
C VAL A 316 -17.42 -0.91 -35.69
N SER A 317 -16.24 -0.84 -36.33
CA SER A 317 -15.79 0.35 -37.04
C SER A 317 -16.70 0.69 -38.22
N PRO A 318 -16.68 1.94 -38.73
CA PRO A 318 -17.08 2.22 -40.08
C PRO A 318 -16.28 1.38 -41.10
N PRO A 319 -16.75 1.16 -42.31
CA PRO A 319 -15.94 0.52 -43.35
C PRO A 319 -14.68 1.35 -43.62
N PHE A 320 -13.52 0.69 -43.71
CA PHE A 320 -12.27 1.35 -44.07
C PHE A 320 -12.41 2.04 -45.43
N THR A 321 -12.04 3.31 -45.46
CA THR A 321 -12.17 4.11 -46.70
C THR A 321 -11.10 3.75 -47.72
N ASN A 322 -9.90 3.38 -47.24
CA ASN A 322 -8.73 3.05 -48.08
C ASN A 322 -8.05 1.79 -47.53
N ASN A 323 -7.22 1.18 -48.38
CA ASN A 323 -6.21 0.26 -47.87
C ASN A 323 -5.18 1.07 -47.11
N GLY A 324 -4.71 0.55 -45.97
CA GLY A 324 -3.67 1.24 -45.24
C GLY A 324 -3.62 0.86 -43.78
N GLU A 325 -2.91 1.66 -43.04
CA GLU A 325 -2.71 1.48 -41.61
C GLU A 325 -3.99 1.76 -40.82
N ILE A 326 -4.25 0.88 -39.85
CA ILE A 326 -5.35 1.02 -38.90
C ILE A 326 -4.77 1.63 -37.60
N ARG A 327 -5.36 2.76 -37.20
CA ARG A 327 -5.14 3.38 -35.89
C ARG A 327 -6.49 3.55 -35.19
N VAL A 328 -6.51 3.25 -33.88
CA VAL A 328 -7.75 3.29 -33.10
C VAL A 328 -7.46 3.87 -31.74
N SER A 329 -8.35 4.71 -31.22
CA SER A 329 -8.31 5.19 -29.86
C SER A 329 -9.70 5.41 -29.28
N ILE A 330 -9.81 5.54 -27.98
CA ILE A 330 -11.00 6.12 -27.36
C ILE A 330 -10.95 7.65 -27.45
N GLN A 331 -12.13 8.29 -27.36
CA GLN A 331 -12.21 9.73 -27.21
C GLN A 331 -12.11 10.08 -25.71
N LEU A 332 -11.01 10.74 -25.33
CA LEU A 332 -10.79 11.27 -23.99
C LEU A 332 -10.44 12.77 -24.12
N GLU A 333 -11.30 13.63 -23.55
CA GLU A 333 -11.11 15.08 -23.64
C GLU A 333 -9.82 15.52 -22.97
N GLY A 334 -9.14 16.49 -23.57
CA GLY A 334 -7.85 17.02 -23.07
C GLY A 334 -6.64 16.15 -23.39
N HIS A 335 -6.82 15.03 -24.08
CA HIS A 335 -5.75 14.13 -24.48
C HIS A 335 -5.64 14.00 -26.02
N GLU A 336 -4.41 13.86 -26.48
CA GLU A 336 -4.16 13.49 -27.87
C GLU A 336 -4.62 12.04 -28.11
N TRP A 337 -5.09 11.72 -29.33
CA TRP A 337 -5.65 10.41 -29.65
C TRP A 337 -4.69 9.25 -29.31
N TRP A 338 -3.40 9.43 -29.49
CA TRP A 338 -2.38 8.42 -29.25
C TRP A 338 -2.07 8.18 -27.76
N HIS A 339 -2.58 9.03 -26.85
CA HIS A 339 -2.51 8.77 -25.40
C HIS A 339 -3.41 7.62 -24.95
N THR A 340 -4.39 7.27 -25.76
CA THR A 340 -5.36 6.19 -25.49
C THR A 340 -5.46 5.21 -26.65
N GLU A 341 -4.41 5.14 -27.45
CA GLU A 341 -4.30 4.29 -28.64
C GLU A 341 -4.28 2.82 -28.25
N PHE A 342 -4.85 2.01 -29.14
CA PHE A 342 -4.74 0.56 -29.09
C PHE A 342 -4.85 -0.03 -30.50
N ILE A 343 -4.42 -1.29 -30.65
CA ILE A 343 -4.55 -2.06 -31.88
C ILE A 343 -5.16 -3.43 -31.58
N VAL A 344 -5.56 -4.13 -32.66
CA VAL A 344 -5.84 -5.56 -32.60
C VAL A 344 -4.75 -6.27 -33.41
N LEU A 345 -3.88 -6.98 -32.67
CA LEU A 345 -2.76 -7.72 -33.27
C LEU A 345 -3.03 -9.21 -33.08
N ASP A 346 -3.05 -9.96 -34.20
CA ASP A 346 -3.31 -11.41 -34.20
C ASP A 346 -4.59 -11.83 -33.46
N GLY A 347 -5.61 -11.00 -33.49
CA GLY A 347 -6.89 -11.23 -32.84
C GLY A 347 -6.95 -10.79 -31.36
N VAL A 348 -5.88 -10.24 -30.81
CA VAL A 348 -5.79 -9.76 -29.44
C VAL A 348 -5.82 -8.24 -29.38
N PHE A 349 -6.59 -7.69 -28.46
CA PHE A 349 -6.59 -6.27 -28.13
C PHE A 349 -5.28 -5.92 -27.41
N VAL A 350 -4.52 -4.99 -27.95
CA VAL A 350 -3.23 -4.55 -27.42
C VAL A 350 -3.27 -3.04 -27.20
N PRO A 351 -3.43 -2.55 -25.98
CA PRO A 351 -3.37 -1.12 -25.69
C PRO A 351 -1.92 -0.63 -25.72
N ARG A 352 -1.73 0.65 -26.05
CA ARG A 352 -0.45 1.32 -25.96
C ARG A 352 -0.02 1.49 -24.49
N GLY A 353 -0.93 1.93 -23.63
CA GLY A 353 -0.61 2.29 -22.24
C GLY A 353 0.53 3.30 -22.20
N ASP A 354 1.50 3.11 -21.31
CA ASP A 354 2.72 3.93 -21.19
C ASP A 354 3.86 3.44 -22.11
N GLY A 355 3.56 2.50 -23.03
CA GLY A 355 4.55 1.93 -23.96
C GLY A 355 4.96 2.85 -25.10
N ASP A 356 5.89 2.33 -25.91
CA ASP A 356 6.33 2.94 -27.16
C ASP A 356 5.23 2.91 -28.23
N ASP A 357 5.52 3.45 -29.44
CA ASP A 357 4.62 3.39 -30.58
C ASP A 357 4.30 1.93 -30.94
N GLN A 358 3.03 1.70 -31.30
CA GLN A 358 2.53 0.34 -31.53
C GLN A 358 2.95 -0.21 -32.92
N ASP A 359 2.92 -1.54 -33.01
CA ASP A 359 3.10 -2.25 -34.28
C ASP A 359 2.11 -1.79 -35.36
N ARG A 360 2.48 -1.97 -36.61
CA ARG A 360 1.66 -1.56 -37.74
C ARG A 360 0.69 -2.70 -38.13
N VAL A 361 -0.60 -2.41 -38.03
CA VAL A 361 -1.67 -3.29 -38.51
C VAL A 361 -2.33 -2.63 -39.70
N THR A 362 -2.56 -3.38 -40.79
CA THR A 362 -3.15 -2.86 -42.02
C THR A 362 -4.51 -3.48 -42.32
N GLY A 363 -5.39 -2.71 -42.94
CA GLY A 363 -6.70 -3.15 -43.38
C GLY A 363 -6.94 -2.84 -44.86
N ALA A 364 -7.84 -3.61 -45.49
CA ALA A 364 -8.28 -3.38 -46.84
C ALA A 364 -9.56 -2.54 -46.89
N ALA A 365 -9.68 -1.65 -47.87
CA ALA A 365 -10.88 -0.84 -48.09
C ALA A 365 -12.17 -1.68 -48.07
N GLY A 366 -13.20 -1.18 -47.46
CA GLY A 366 -14.50 -1.84 -47.29
C GLY A 366 -14.58 -2.85 -46.14
N LYS A 367 -13.46 -3.26 -45.56
CA LYS A 367 -13.42 -4.09 -44.33
C LYS A 367 -13.75 -3.24 -43.10
N ARG A 368 -14.04 -3.92 -41.99
CA ARG A 368 -14.34 -3.32 -40.71
C ARG A 368 -13.52 -4.00 -39.61
N LEU A 369 -13.18 -3.25 -38.59
CA LEU A 369 -12.60 -3.77 -37.36
C LEU A 369 -13.73 -4.00 -36.35
N HIS A 370 -13.76 -5.20 -35.80
CA HIS A 370 -14.65 -5.62 -34.74
C HIS A 370 -13.82 -5.81 -33.46
N ILE A 371 -14.29 -5.27 -32.32
CA ILE A 371 -13.58 -5.33 -31.05
C ILE A 371 -14.55 -5.77 -29.96
N ASN A 372 -14.18 -6.81 -29.22
CA ASN A 372 -14.79 -7.20 -27.96
C ASN A 372 -13.89 -6.74 -26.81
N PHE A 373 -14.31 -5.70 -26.09
CA PHE A 373 -13.51 -5.15 -24.98
C PHE A 373 -13.51 -6.03 -23.74
N THR A 374 -14.57 -6.79 -23.50
CA THR A 374 -14.67 -7.72 -22.35
C THR A 374 -13.71 -8.89 -22.52
N GLU A 375 -13.67 -9.50 -23.70
CA GLU A 375 -12.79 -10.62 -24.02
C GLU A 375 -11.36 -10.17 -24.38
N GLY A 376 -11.15 -8.89 -24.59
CA GLY A 376 -9.86 -8.38 -25.07
C GLY A 376 -9.47 -8.92 -26.45
N THR A 377 -10.43 -9.05 -27.34
CA THR A 377 -10.23 -9.64 -28.68
C THR A 377 -10.74 -8.74 -29.79
N GLY A 378 -10.31 -9.03 -31.03
CA GLY A 378 -10.85 -8.36 -32.20
C GLY A 378 -10.49 -9.05 -33.53
N LYS A 379 -11.12 -8.61 -34.61
CA LYS A 379 -10.94 -9.17 -35.97
C LYS A 379 -11.27 -8.16 -37.02
N ILE A 380 -10.68 -8.34 -38.20
CA ILE A 380 -11.00 -7.58 -39.42
C ILE A 380 -11.85 -8.46 -40.35
N GLN A 381 -13.04 -7.97 -40.69
CA GLN A 381 -13.98 -8.71 -41.54
C GLN A 381 -14.44 -7.89 -42.75
#